data_39c10d93952ac80e25d1febb1af35ef0
#
_entry.id   39c10d93952ac80e25d1febb1af35ef0
#
_cell.length_a   1.000
_cell.length_b   1.000
_cell.length_c   1.000
_cell.angle_alpha   90.00
_cell.angle_beta   90.00
_cell.angle_gamma   90.00
#
_symmetry.space_group_name_H-M   'P 1'
#
loop_
_entity.id
_entity.type
_entity.pdbx_description
1 polymer ?
#
loop_
_entity_poly.entity_id
_entity_poly.type
_entity_poly.pdbx_seq_one_letter_code
_entity_poly.pdbx_strand_id
1 'polypeptide(L)'
;MRRYLPLLGEAARRYRRPVGARWRVDETYCRLNGRWAHCYRAIDQDGQVVDVYVSERRTAAAARALFERAIAETGVRPERVVTDEARCYPPALRAPVPNAEHRTSKYLNNGLERDHGHLKQRLRPMRGFKQCASADGFSRGHALVQNLRNGLSSLTDRVPRSLRLATVWPQLARAI
;
A
#
# COMPACT_ATOMS: atom_id res chain seq x y z
N MET A 1 -3.55 -15.92 10.45
CA MET A 1 -3.39 -14.85 9.47
C MET A 1 -1.93 -14.64 9.01
N ARG A 2 -0.92 -14.55 9.88
CA ARG A 2 0.49 -14.27 9.46
C ARG A 2 1.04 -15.26 8.43
N ARG A 3 0.68 -16.53 8.49
CA ARG A 3 1.16 -17.59 7.60
C ARG A 3 0.54 -17.53 6.20
N TYR A 4 -0.72 -17.14 6.09
CA TYR A 4 -1.48 -17.20 4.83
C TYR A 4 -1.47 -15.88 4.03
N LEU A 5 -1.30 -14.73 4.67
CA LEU A 5 -1.29 -13.44 3.97
C LEU A 5 -0.19 -13.31 2.90
N PRO A 6 1.05 -13.74 3.13
CA PRO A 6 2.07 -13.74 2.08
C PRO A 6 1.70 -14.65 0.90
N LEU A 7 1.17 -15.84 1.18
CA LEU A 7 0.75 -16.81 0.16
C LEU A 7 -0.42 -16.26 -0.67
N LEU A 8 -1.41 -15.65 -0.02
CA LEU A 8 -2.51 -14.97 -0.71
C LEU A 8 -2.02 -13.80 -1.57
N GLY A 9 -1.06 -13.02 -1.07
CA GLY A 9 -0.44 -11.95 -1.83
C GLY A 9 0.25 -12.45 -3.09
N GLU A 10 1.00 -13.54 -2.98
CA GLU A 10 1.68 -14.17 -4.10
C GLU A 10 0.68 -14.75 -5.11
N ALA A 11 -0.32 -15.50 -4.65
CA ALA A 11 -1.38 -16.04 -5.49
C ALA A 11 -2.18 -14.96 -6.24
N ALA A 12 -2.40 -13.80 -5.59
CA ALA A 12 -3.14 -12.69 -6.18
C ALA A 12 -2.30 -11.81 -7.13
N ARG A 13 -0.96 -11.89 -7.05
CA ARG A 13 -0.04 -11.02 -7.82
C ARG A 13 -0.31 -11.09 -9.32
N ARG A 14 -0.47 -12.28 -9.89
CA ARG A 14 -0.73 -12.51 -11.32
C ARG A 14 -2.05 -11.91 -11.81
N TYR A 15 -2.97 -11.61 -10.91
CA TYR A 15 -4.28 -11.05 -11.23
C TYR A 15 -4.34 -9.53 -10.96
N ARG A 16 -3.24 -8.94 -10.54
CA ARG A 16 -3.14 -7.50 -10.30
C ARG A 16 -3.30 -6.75 -11.62
N ARG A 17 -4.08 -5.67 -11.62
CA ARG A 17 -4.10 -4.76 -12.76
C ARG A 17 -2.73 -4.09 -12.93
N PRO A 18 -2.34 -3.75 -14.15
CA PRO A 18 -1.15 -2.92 -14.37
C PRO A 18 -1.19 -1.67 -13.50
N VAL A 19 -0.08 -1.39 -12.83
CA VAL A 19 0.05 -0.21 -11.98
C VAL A 19 0.28 1.01 -12.86
N GLY A 20 -0.42 2.10 -12.59
CA GLY A 20 -0.24 3.35 -13.31
C GLY A 20 1.05 4.07 -12.94
N ALA A 21 1.49 4.99 -13.81
CA ALA A 21 2.75 5.72 -13.65
C ALA A 21 2.66 6.99 -12.78
N ARG A 22 1.50 7.33 -12.23
CA ARG A 22 1.31 8.48 -11.34
C ARG A 22 0.96 8.01 -9.95
N TRP A 23 1.88 8.19 -8.99
CA TRP A 23 1.71 7.72 -7.63
C TRP A 23 1.45 8.85 -6.66
N ARG A 24 0.59 8.59 -5.67
CA ARG A 24 0.43 9.40 -4.47
C ARG A 24 0.98 8.63 -3.31
N VAL A 25 1.81 9.28 -2.50
CA VAL A 25 2.48 8.65 -1.36
C VAL A 25 2.29 9.49 -0.13
N ASP A 26 1.93 8.85 0.95
CA ASP A 26 1.74 9.46 2.26
C ASP A 26 1.95 8.42 3.35
N GLU A 27 2.06 8.83 4.59
CA GLU A 27 2.12 7.92 5.71
C GLU A 27 1.00 8.14 6.72
N THR A 28 0.65 7.05 7.37
CA THR A 28 -0.22 7.06 8.54
C THR A 28 0.46 6.38 9.72
N TYR A 29 -0.15 6.46 10.90
CA TYR A 29 0.45 5.92 12.12
C TYR A 29 -0.17 4.58 12.50
N CYS A 30 0.66 3.68 13.04
CA CYS A 30 0.23 2.48 13.75
C CYS A 30 0.97 2.36 15.10
N ARG A 31 0.48 1.52 15.99
CA ARG A 31 1.16 1.21 17.26
C ARG A 31 2.06 -0.01 17.09
N LEU A 32 3.33 0.14 17.46
CA LEU A 32 4.32 -0.92 17.47
C LEU A 32 5.02 -0.93 18.84
N ASN A 33 4.85 -2.00 19.60
CA ASN A 33 5.39 -2.11 20.96
C ASN A 33 5.05 -0.90 21.85
N GLY A 34 3.81 -0.41 21.78
CA GLY A 34 3.36 0.76 22.54
C GLY A 34 3.84 2.11 21.99
N ARG A 35 4.73 2.14 21.00
CA ARG A 35 5.26 3.36 20.36
C ARG A 35 4.57 3.62 19.03
N TRP A 36 4.62 4.86 18.56
CA TRP A 36 4.14 5.20 17.24
C TRP A 36 5.15 4.76 16.17
N ALA A 37 4.64 4.10 15.13
CA ALA A 37 5.37 3.73 13.93
C ALA A 37 4.66 4.31 12.71
N HIS A 38 5.37 4.41 11.59
CA HIS A 38 4.90 5.03 10.34
C HIS A 38 4.60 3.93 9.32
N CYS A 39 3.39 3.97 8.77
CA CYS A 39 2.94 3.09 7.70
C CYS A 39 2.89 3.92 6.42
N TYR A 40 3.94 3.86 5.62
CA TYR A 40 4.02 4.48 4.30
C TYR A 40 3.15 3.71 3.31
N ARG A 41 2.49 4.43 2.42
CA ARG A 41 1.59 3.84 1.44
C ARG A 41 1.66 4.58 0.12
N ALA A 42 1.76 3.82 -0.97
CA ALA A 42 1.69 4.32 -2.33
C ALA A 42 0.41 3.84 -3.00
N ILE A 43 -0.33 4.73 -3.64
CA ILE A 43 -1.46 4.42 -4.52
C ILE A 43 -1.23 5.04 -5.89
N ASP A 44 -1.69 4.39 -6.95
CA ASP A 44 -1.64 4.96 -8.29
C ASP A 44 -2.82 5.93 -8.57
N GLN A 45 -2.90 6.46 -9.77
CA GLN A 45 -3.97 7.37 -10.18
C GLN A 45 -5.36 6.74 -10.14
N ASP A 46 -5.46 5.41 -10.28
CA ASP A 46 -6.72 4.66 -10.26
C ASP A 46 -7.15 4.26 -8.84
N GLY A 47 -6.31 4.60 -7.84
CA GLY A 47 -6.52 4.26 -6.43
C GLY A 47 -6.10 2.83 -6.07
N GLN A 48 -5.36 2.14 -6.95
CA GLN A 48 -4.76 0.85 -6.64
C GLN A 48 -3.63 1.05 -5.63
N VAL A 49 -3.67 0.32 -4.53
CA VAL A 49 -2.54 0.31 -3.60
C VAL A 49 -1.37 -0.39 -4.29
N VAL A 50 -0.31 0.39 -4.52
CA VAL A 50 0.92 -0.07 -5.15
C VAL A 50 1.73 -0.90 -4.18
N ASP A 51 2.07 -0.31 -3.03
CA ASP A 51 2.74 -1.02 -1.93
C ASP A 51 2.54 -0.28 -0.60
N VAL A 52 2.92 -0.97 0.49
CA VAL A 52 2.87 -0.46 1.87
C VAL A 52 4.16 -0.85 2.57
N TYR A 53 4.77 0.07 3.31
CA TYR A 53 5.99 -0.16 4.07
C TYR A 53 5.86 0.38 5.50
N VAL A 54 6.15 -0.44 6.51
CA VAL A 54 6.10 -0.03 7.91
C VAL A 54 7.50 0.20 8.44
N SER A 55 7.71 1.35 9.11
CA SER A 55 8.97 1.72 9.74
C SER A 55 8.73 2.33 11.11
N GLU A 56 9.65 2.07 12.04
CA GLU A 56 9.64 2.70 13.36
C GLU A 56 9.98 4.19 13.32
N ARG A 57 10.68 4.62 12.26
CA ARG A 57 11.14 6.00 12.11
C ARG A 57 10.63 6.64 10.84
N ARG A 58 10.28 7.93 10.91
CA ARG A 58 9.96 8.76 9.75
C ARG A 58 11.26 9.31 9.14
N THR A 59 11.85 8.58 8.22
CA THR A 59 13.14 8.93 7.60
C THR A 59 13.08 8.85 6.08
N ALA A 60 14.01 9.55 5.41
CA ALA A 60 14.19 9.41 3.97
C ALA A 60 14.55 7.98 3.55
N ALA A 61 15.27 7.25 4.38
CA ALA A 61 15.61 5.84 4.13
C ALA A 61 14.35 4.96 4.13
N ALA A 62 13.42 5.17 5.07
CA ALA A 62 12.16 4.43 5.13
C ALA A 62 11.26 4.75 3.92
N ALA A 63 11.13 6.04 3.55
CA ALA A 63 10.40 6.45 2.36
C ALA A 63 11.04 5.87 1.08
N ARG A 64 12.37 5.86 0.98
CA ARG A 64 13.10 5.25 -0.14
C ARG A 64 12.81 3.75 -0.24
N ALA A 65 12.85 3.02 0.87
CA ALA A 65 12.56 1.59 0.91
C ALA A 65 11.16 1.26 0.38
N LEU A 66 10.14 2.12 0.62
CA LEU A 66 8.83 1.97 -0.03
C LEU A 66 8.96 2.03 -1.55
N PHE A 67 9.64 3.06 -2.11
CA PHE A 67 9.75 3.22 -3.57
C PHE A 67 10.53 2.08 -4.21
N GLU A 68 11.67 1.70 -3.64
CA GLU A 68 12.49 0.60 -4.15
C GLU A 68 11.70 -0.72 -4.17
N ARG A 69 10.98 -1.01 -3.08
CA ARG A 69 10.15 -2.21 -2.99
C ARG A 69 8.97 -2.16 -3.96
N ALA A 70 8.28 -1.04 -4.04
CA ALA A 70 7.14 -0.87 -4.94
C ALA A 70 7.56 -1.04 -6.42
N ILE A 71 8.73 -0.52 -6.82
CA ILE A 71 9.29 -0.69 -8.16
C ILE A 71 9.68 -2.15 -8.40
N ALA A 72 10.35 -2.79 -7.45
CA ALA A 72 10.74 -4.20 -7.56
C ALA A 72 9.52 -5.13 -7.69
N GLU A 73 8.44 -4.84 -6.95
CA GLU A 73 7.20 -5.62 -6.98
C GLU A 73 6.39 -5.44 -8.28
N THR A 74 6.40 -4.25 -8.86
CA THR A 74 5.52 -3.89 -9.98
C THR A 74 6.23 -3.78 -11.32
N GLY A 75 7.55 -3.61 -11.32
CA GLY A 75 8.34 -3.27 -12.52
C GLY A 75 8.11 -1.85 -13.02
N VAL A 76 7.22 -1.07 -12.39
CA VAL A 76 6.84 0.28 -12.83
C VAL A 76 7.63 1.33 -12.07
N ARG A 77 8.28 2.23 -12.79
CA ARG A 77 8.85 3.49 -12.26
C ARG A 77 7.86 4.61 -12.49
N PRO A 78 7.41 5.32 -11.44
CA PRO A 78 6.46 6.40 -11.64
C PRO A 78 7.09 7.58 -12.39
N GLU A 79 6.32 8.17 -13.30
CA GLU A 79 6.64 9.42 -13.99
C GLU A 79 6.33 10.64 -13.11
N ARG A 80 5.34 10.50 -12.23
CA ARG A 80 4.94 11.54 -11.27
C ARG A 80 4.69 10.95 -9.89
N VAL A 81 5.22 11.61 -8.89
CA VAL A 81 4.97 11.31 -7.47
C VAL A 81 4.40 12.54 -6.78
N VAL A 82 3.27 12.38 -6.11
CA VAL A 82 2.66 13.40 -5.25
C VAL A 82 2.81 12.97 -3.81
N THR A 83 3.35 13.84 -2.96
CA THR A 83 3.47 13.62 -1.52
C THR A 83 2.93 14.83 -0.76
N ASP A 84 2.85 14.72 0.57
CA ASP A 84 2.75 15.88 1.44
C ASP A 84 4.07 16.69 1.44
N GLU A 85 4.11 17.77 2.21
CA GLU A 85 5.30 18.65 2.33
C GLU A 85 6.41 18.06 3.23
N ALA A 86 6.35 16.77 3.59
CA ALA A 86 7.31 16.17 4.50
C ALA A 86 8.73 16.12 3.92
N ARG A 87 9.70 16.60 4.70
CA ARG A 87 11.11 16.74 4.31
C ARG A 87 11.79 15.40 3.97
N CYS A 88 11.20 14.27 4.33
CA CYS A 88 11.78 12.94 4.05
C CYS A 88 11.63 12.51 2.58
N TYR A 89 10.63 13.03 1.84
CA TYR A 89 10.35 12.58 0.47
C TYR A 89 11.35 13.07 -0.58
N PRO A 90 11.75 14.36 -0.66
CA PRO A 90 12.67 14.79 -1.70
C PRO A 90 13.98 13.98 -1.75
N PRO A 91 14.68 13.71 -0.63
CA PRO A 91 15.89 12.89 -0.68
C PRO A 91 15.59 11.40 -0.92
N ALA A 92 14.37 10.92 -0.58
CA ALA A 92 13.98 9.54 -0.81
C ALA A 92 13.77 9.19 -2.30
N LEU A 93 13.35 10.17 -3.11
CA LEU A 93 13.06 10.01 -4.53
C LEU A 93 14.30 10.02 -5.42
N ARG A 94 15.39 10.65 -4.98
CA ARG A 94 16.58 10.92 -5.82
C ARG A 94 17.18 9.68 -6.49
N ALA A 95 17.24 8.54 -5.79
CA ALA A 95 17.84 7.32 -6.31
C ALA A 95 16.82 6.42 -7.02
N PRO A 96 15.66 6.06 -6.44
CA PRO A 96 14.75 5.12 -7.09
C PRO A 96 14.02 5.71 -8.30
N VAL A 97 13.75 7.02 -8.31
CA VAL A 97 12.95 7.68 -9.36
C VAL A 97 13.49 9.08 -9.72
N PRO A 98 14.76 9.18 -10.20
CA PRO A 98 15.42 10.47 -10.42
C PRO A 98 14.72 11.34 -11.46
N ASN A 99 14.01 10.75 -12.40
CA ASN A 99 13.33 11.43 -13.50
C ASN A 99 11.83 11.68 -13.23
N ALA A 100 11.32 11.31 -12.06
CA ALA A 100 9.92 11.53 -11.73
C ALA A 100 9.65 13.01 -11.39
N GLU A 101 8.56 13.55 -11.92
CA GLU A 101 8.03 14.82 -11.48
C GLU A 101 7.56 14.71 -10.04
N HIS A 102 8.23 15.36 -9.09
CA HIS A 102 7.80 15.41 -7.70
C HIS A 102 6.94 16.65 -7.44
N ARG A 103 5.70 16.42 -7.02
CA ARG A 103 4.77 17.48 -6.58
C ARG A 103 4.48 17.34 -5.11
N THR A 104 4.46 18.44 -4.40
CA THR A 104 3.99 18.51 -3.01
C THR A 104 2.61 19.15 -2.97
N SER A 105 1.66 18.54 -2.28
CA SER A 105 0.32 19.11 -2.13
C SER A 105 -0.41 18.52 -0.93
N LYS A 106 -0.94 19.41 -0.08
CA LYS A 106 -1.83 19.03 1.03
C LYS A 106 -3.19 18.51 0.57
N TYR A 107 -3.65 18.91 -0.62
CA TYR A 107 -5.04 18.68 -1.07
C TYR A 107 -5.22 17.56 -2.07
N LEU A 108 -4.14 17.06 -2.68
CA LEU A 108 -4.22 16.01 -3.70
C LEU A 108 -4.27 14.59 -3.14
N ASN A 109 -4.29 14.44 -1.81
CA ASN A 109 -4.21 13.15 -1.11
C ASN A 109 -5.57 12.56 -0.68
N ASN A 110 -6.72 13.16 -1.08
CA ASN A 110 -8.06 12.73 -0.62
C ASN A 110 -8.34 11.23 -0.84
N GLY A 111 -7.85 10.64 -1.93
CA GLY A 111 -7.99 9.21 -2.20
C GLY A 111 -7.21 8.35 -1.20
N LEU A 112 -6.04 8.81 -0.83
CA LEU A 112 -5.13 8.15 0.09
C LEU A 112 -5.59 8.30 1.55
N GLU A 113 -6.16 9.46 1.92
CA GLU A 113 -6.77 9.68 3.24
C GLU A 113 -7.96 8.73 3.48
N ARG A 114 -8.79 8.50 2.46
CA ARG A 114 -9.89 7.53 2.55
C ARG A 114 -9.37 6.12 2.81
N ASP A 115 -8.32 5.72 2.13
CA ASP A 115 -7.69 4.42 2.30
C ASP A 115 -7.00 4.30 3.68
N HIS A 116 -6.33 5.36 4.15
CA HIS A 116 -5.84 5.45 5.52
C HIS A 116 -6.96 5.32 6.55
N GLY A 117 -8.12 5.92 6.29
CA GLY A 117 -9.32 5.78 7.13
C GLY A 117 -9.75 4.32 7.28
N HIS A 118 -9.81 3.58 6.18
CA HIS A 118 -10.14 2.15 6.17
C HIS A 118 -9.11 1.30 6.94
N LEU A 119 -7.81 1.61 6.79
CA LEU A 119 -6.76 0.93 7.54
C LEU A 119 -6.87 1.24 9.04
N LYS A 120 -7.03 2.50 9.42
CA LYS A 120 -7.19 2.93 10.83
C LYS A 120 -8.37 2.26 11.51
N GLN A 121 -9.51 2.10 10.86
CA GLN A 121 -10.67 1.39 11.39
C GLN A 121 -10.34 -0.06 11.78
N ARG A 122 -9.43 -0.71 11.04
CA ARG A 122 -8.98 -2.09 11.35
C ARG A 122 -7.90 -2.13 12.43
N LEU A 123 -7.05 -1.11 12.48
CA LEU A 123 -5.95 -1.03 13.46
C LEU A 123 -6.43 -0.65 14.86
N ARG A 124 -7.45 0.22 14.99
CA ARG A 124 -7.97 0.71 16.28
C ARG A 124 -8.29 -0.41 17.28
N PRO A 125 -9.03 -1.49 16.93
CA PRO A 125 -9.35 -2.55 17.87
C PRO A 125 -8.18 -3.48 18.19
N MET A 126 -7.06 -3.42 17.44
CA MET A 126 -5.95 -4.38 17.54
C MET A 126 -4.93 -4.03 18.64
N ARG A 127 -5.08 -2.95 19.39
CA ARG A 127 -4.15 -2.48 20.43
C ARG A 127 -2.68 -2.33 19.98
N GLY A 128 -2.40 -2.46 18.68
CA GLY A 128 -1.06 -2.36 18.06
C GLY A 128 -0.40 -3.71 17.77
N PHE A 129 0.80 -3.62 17.27
CA PHE A 129 1.64 -4.77 16.88
C PHE A 129 2.84 -4.91 17.81
N LYS A 130 3.34 -6.14 17.98
CA LYS A 130 4.57 -6.42 18.71
C LYS A 130 5.82 -6.39 17.82
N GLN A 131 5.68 -6.59 16.52
CA GLN A 131 6.79 -6.67 15.56
C GLN A 131 6.48 -5.91 14.29
N CYS A 132 7.48 -5.23 13.72
CA CYS A 132 7.37 -4.48 12.47
C CYS A 132 6.90 -5.37 11.31
N ALA A 133 7.47 -6.58 11.18
CA ALA A 133 7.06 -7.55 10.16
C ALA A 133 5.56 -7.92 10.23
N SER A 134 4.98 -7.94 11.44
CA SER A 134 3.56 -8.21 11.62
C SER A 134 2.69 -7.03 11.19
N ALA A 135 3.13 -5.81 11.46
CA ALA A 135 2.47 -4.59 11.03
C ALA A 135 2.52 -4.44 9.50
N ASP A 136 3.69 -4.70 8.91
CA ASP A 136 3.89 -4.68 7.45
C ASP A 136 3.02 -5.73 6.76
N GLY A 137 3.09 -6.99 7.20
CA GLY A 137 2.29 -8.07 6.64
C GLY A 137 0.78 -7.82 6.75
N PHE A 138 0.29 -7.31 7.89
CA PHE A 138 -1.11 -6.93 8.03
C PHE A 138 -1.51 -5.80 7.08
N SER A 139 -0.68 -4.76 6.98
CA SER A 139 -0.96 -3.59 6.13
C SER A 139 -0.97 -3.97 4.65
N ARG A 140 -0.07 -4.85 4.21
CA ARG A 140 -0.07 -5.42 2.85
C ARG A 140 -1.28 -6.30 2.58
N GLY A 141 -1.68 -7.15 3.53
CA GLY A 141 -2.91 -7.93 3.43
C GLY A 141 -4.17 -7.06 3.34
N HIS A 142 -4.21 -5.97 4.12
CA HIS A 142 -5.28 -4.98 4.01
C HIS A 142 -5.29 -4.32 2.63
N ALA A 143 -4.12 -3.96 2.08
CA ALA A 143 -3.99 -3.40 0.74
C ALA A 143 -4.53 -4.33 -0.34
N LEU A 144 -4.19 -5.63 -0.28
CA LEU A 144 -4.74 -6.65 -1.16
C LEU A 144 -6.27 -6.69 -1.10
N VAL A 145 -6.84 -6.76 0.10
CA VAL A 145 -8.30 -6.79 0.28
C VAL A 145 -8.96 -5.53 -0.28
N GLN A 146 -8.35 -4.36 -0.11
CA GLN A 146 -8.88 -3.10 -0.68
C GLN A 146 -8.83 -3.08 -2.21
N ASN A 147 -7.72 -3.53 -2.80
CA ASN A 147 -7.60 -3.64 -4.25
C ASN A 147 -8.69 -4.58 -4.82
N LEU A 148 -8.91 -5.74 -4.21
CA LEU A 148 -9.97 -6.67 -4.61
C LEU A 148 -11.36 -6.04 -4.47
N ARG A 149 -11.66 -5.38 -3.34
CA ARG A 149 -12.93 -4.69 -3.11
C ARG A 149 -13.21 -3.58 -4.11
N ASN A 150 -12.17 -2.88 -4.52
CA ASN A 150 -12.30 -1.76 -5.46
C ASN A 150 -12.31 -2.20 -6.93
N GLY A 151 -12.18 -3.51 -7.22
CA GLY A 151 -12.19 -4.01 -8.59
C GLY A 151 -10.87 -3.77 -9.33
N LEU A 152 -9.77 -3.63 -8.57
CA LEU A 152 -8.44 -3.38 -9.09
C LEU A 152 -7.64 -4.69 -9.27
N SER A 153 -8.35 -5.72 -9.72
CA SER A 153 -7.84 -7.05 -10.05
C SER A 153 -8.67 -7.63 -11.18
N SER A 154 -8.06 -8.35 -12.09
CA SER A 154 -8.78 -9.07 -13.17
C SER A 154 -9.78 -10.11 -12.65
N LEU A 155 -9.64 -10.52 -11.38
CA LEU A 155 -10.62 -11.38 -10.71
C LEU A 155 -11.89 -10.65 -10.27
N THR A 156 -11.88 -9.32 -10.21
CA THR A 156 -12.95 -8.52 -9.59
C THR A 156 -13.44 -7.36 -10.43
N ASP A 157 -12.78 -7.03 -11.53
CA ASP A 157 -13.10 -5.87 -12.38
C ASP A 157 -14.51 -5.91 -12.94
N ARG A 158 -15.00 -7.10 -13.29
CA ARG A 158 -16.37 -7.34 -13.83
C ARG A 158 -17.39 -7.82 -12.80
N VAL A 159 -16.98 -7.92 -11.51
CA VAL A 159 -17.85 -8.42 -10.45
C VAL A 159 -18.49 -7.26 -9.69
N PRO A 160 -19.82 -7.28 -9.42
CA PRO A 160 -20.48 -6.29 -8.58
C PRO A 160 -19.77 -6.15 -7.21
N ARG A 161 -19.64 -4.90 -6.72
CA ARG A 161 -18.85 -4.58 -5.52
C ARG A 161 -19.20 -5.43 -4.30
N SER A 162 -20.48 -5.71 -4.10
CA SER A 162 -20.99 -6.53 -2.97
C SER A 162 -20.51 -7.98 -3.01
N LEU A 163 -20.24 -8.52 -4.20
CA LEU A 163 -19.89 -9.93 -4.41
C LEU A 163 -18.39 -10.18 -4.57
N ARG A 164 -17.57 -9.13 -4.81
CA ARG A 164 -16.15 -9.27 -5.16
C ARG A 164 -15.36 -10.19 -4.24
N LEU A 165 -15.45 -9.97 -2.93
CA LEU A 165 -14.69 -10.79 -1.98
C LEU A 165 -15.22 -12.22 -1.90
N ALA A 166 -16.55 -12.40 -1.93
CA ALA A 166 -17.15 -13.74 -1.90
C ALA A 166 -16.75 -14.58 -3.12
N THR A 167 -16.70 -13.95 -4.30
CA THR A 167 -16.32 -14.61 -5.55
C THR A 167 -14.82 -14.99 -5.60
N VAL A 168 -13.95 -14.10 -5.13
CA VAL A 168 -12.50 -14.27 -5.29
C VAL A 168 -11.88 -15.12 -4.19
N TRP A 169 -12.43 -15.06 -2.98
CA TRP A 169 -11.84 -15.74 -1.84
C TRP A 169 -11.66 -17.25 -2.02
N PRO A 170 -12.66 -18.01 -2.53
CA PRO A 170 -12.47 -19.44 -2.82
C PRO A 170 -11.39 -19.71 -3.88
N GLN A 171 -11.25 -18.82 -4.87
CA GLN A 171 -10.24 -18.98 -5.93
C GLN A 171 -8.81 -18.79 -5.39
N LEU A 172 -8.60 -17.76 -4.57
CA LEU A 172 -7.31 -17.52 -3.93
C LEU A 172 -6.97 -18.59 -2.89
N ALA A 173 -7.96 -19.08 -2.16
CA ALA A 173 -7.75 -20.12 -1.16
C ALA A 173 -7.32 -21.48 -1.78
N ARG A 174 -7.76 -21.78 -2.99
CA ARG A 174 -7.35 -23.00 -3.74
C ARG A 174 -5.92 -22.90 -4.30
N ALA A 175 -5.36 -21.69 -4.37
CA ALA A 175 -4.02 -21.45 -4.92
C ALA A 175 -2.93 -21.47 -3.84
N ILE A 176 -3.27 -21.76 -2.60
CA ILE A 176 -2.41 -21.89 -1.43
C ILE A 176 -2.32 -23.36 -1.00
#